data_cececf9f77191d3564bad7b559949b53
#
_entry.id   cececf9f77191d3564bad7b559949b53
#
_cell.length_a   1.000
_cell.length_b   1.000
_cell.length_c   1.000
_cell.angle_alpha   90.00
_cell.angle_beta   90.00
_cell.angle_gamma   90.00
#
_symmetry.space_group_name_H-M   'P 1'
#
loop_
_entity.id
_entity.type
_entity.pdbx_description
1 polymer ?
#
loop_
_entity_poly.entity_id
_entity_poly.type
_entity_poly.pdbx_seq_one_letter_code
_entity_poly.pdbx_strand_id
1 'polypeptide(L)'
;RLKLDSDELQGFAISDEFAPFVFINSDDWNAPQLFTLVHELAHIWIAESGISNEIEQNVKDKDKYHPVELFCNEVAANALIPKEIINNLDNVTFQNSKEIFKSAKNLGISSFAFLVRAYNLNLINFATYQSLKKDAEYEFGEFLKREAEKKAKQKEKENKGGPNYFLLQLNRNSRLFTQTVLDTFRGGGIEPSL
;
A
#
# COMPACT_ATOMS: atom_id res chain seq x y z
N ARG A 1 1.33 -17.38 11.91
CA ARG A 1 1.01 -16.22 11.08
C ARG A 1 -0.13 -16.62 10.16
N LEU A 2 -1.32 -16.11 10.38
CA LEU A 2 -2.37 -16.15 9.37
C LEU A 2 -1.84 -15.30 8.20
N LYS A 3 -1.66 -15.91 7.04
CA LYS A 3 -1.45 -15.17 5.80
C LYS A 3 -2.86 -14.79 5.32
N LEU A 4 -3.14 -13.50 5.36
CA LEU A 4 -4.32 -12.95 4.72
C LEU A 4 -3.95 -12.67 3.27
N ASP A 5 -4.77 -13.12 2.33
CA ASP A 5 -4.60 -12.79 0.93
C ASP A 5 -4.84 -11.28 0.73
N SER A 6 -3.99 -10.62 -0.03
CA SER A 6 -4.14 -9.19 -0.32
C SER A 6 -5.42 -8.90 -1.11
N ASP A 7 -5.93 -9.88 -1.87
CA ASP A 7 -7.19 -9.75 -2.60
C ASP A 7 -8.41 -9.83 -1.67
N GLU A 8 -8.27 -10.44 -0.48
CA GLU A 8 -9.35 -10.56 0.50
C GLU A 8 -9.41 -9.36 1.45
N LEU A 9 -8.23 -8.84 1.87
CA LEU A 9 -8.14 -7.75 2.83
C LEU A 9 -6.83 -6.97 2.62
N GLN A 10 -6.93 -5.71 2.29
CA GLN A 10 -5.79 -4.79 2.16
C GLN A 10 -5.53 -4.01 3.45
N GLY A 11 -6.58 -3.54 4.09
CA GLY A 11 -6.50 -2.83 5.34
C GLY A 11 -7.85 -2.61 5.99
N PHE A 12 -7.85 -2.12 7.21
CA PHE A 12 -9.04 -1.61 7.89
C PHE A 12 -8.68 -0.59 8.95
N ALA A 13 -9.62 0.30 9.24
CA ALA A 13 -9.56 1.24 10.34
C ALA A 13 -10.70 1.01 11.34
N ILE A 14 -10.36 1.08 12.62
CA ILE A 14 -11.33 1.19 13.71
C ILE A 14 -11.18 2.57 14.29
N SER A 15 -12.21 3.40 14.10
CA SER A 15 -12.26 4.74 14.65
C SER A 15 -12.83 4.67 16.06
N ASP A 16 -11.94 4.73 17.04
CA ASP A 16 -12.27 4.77 18.46
C ASP A 16 -11.71 6.06 19.07
N GLU A 17 -12.45 6.69 19.95
CA GLU A 17 -12.08 7.96 20.57
C GLU A 17 -10.77 7.88 21.36
N PHE A 18 -10.50 6.74 22.01
CA PHE A 18 -9.36 6.56 22.92
C PHE A 18 -8.24 5.74 22.33
N ALA A 19 -8.58 4.79 21.45
CA ALA A 19 -7.62 3.84 20.88
C ALA A 19 -7.90 3.55 19.41
N PRO A 20 -7.74 4.54 18.52
CA PRO A 20 -7.89 4.31 17.09
C PRO A 20 -6.88 3.29 16.60
N PHE A 21 -7.32 2.39 15.72
CA PHE A 21 -6.49 1.31 15.22
C PHE A 21 -6.53 1.25 13.69
N VAL A 22 -5.36 1.08 13.08
CA VAL A 22 -5.21 0.85 11.64
C VAL A 22 -4.44 -0.44 11.42
N PHE A 23 -4.99 -1.31 10.59
CA PHE A 23 -4.33 -2.51 10.10
C PHE A 23 -4.00 -2.35 8.61
N ILE A 24 -2.78 -2.74 8.22
CA ILE A 24 -2.35 -2.80 6.82
C ILE A 24 -1.79 -4.19 6.54
N ASN A 25 -2.24 -4.82 5.46
CA ASN A 25 -1.74 -6.13 5.06
C ASN A 25 -0.30 -6.02 4.55
N SER A 26 0.62 -6.69 5.23
CA SER A 26 2.05 -6.68 4.91
C SER A 26 2.44 -7.61 3.75
N ASP A 27 1.52 -8.42 3.24
CA ASP A 27 1.78 -9.29 2.09
C ASP A 27 1.62 -8.54 0.76
N ASP A 28 1.02 -7.34 0.79
CA ASP A 28 0.94 -6.45 -0.36
C ASP A 28 2.27 -5.71 -0.64
N TRP A 29 2.38 -5.09 -1.82
CA TRP A 29 3.54 -4.29 -2.20
C TRP A 29 3.55 -2.94 -1.46
N ASN A 30 4.74 -2.35 -1.32
CA ASN A 30 4.91 -1.09 -0.58
C ASN A 30 4.03 0.05 -1.11
N ALA A 31 3.84 0.15 -2.41
CA ALA A 31 3.04 1.23 -3.01
C ALA A 31 1.54 1.11 -2.69
N PRO A 32 0.87 -0.05 -2.87
CA PRO A 32 -0.47 -0.28 -2.34
C PRO A 32 -0.56 -0.09 -0.83
N GLN A 33 0.38 -0.62 -0.03
CA GLN A 33 0.39 -0.44 1.42
C GLN A 33 0.38 1.05 1.83
N LEU A 34 1.15 1.90 1.13
CA LEU A 34 1.18 3.33 1.39
C LEU A 34 -0.17 3.99 1.09
N PHE A 35 -0.79 3.62 -0.04
CA PHE A 35 -2.13 4.12 -0.40
C PHE A 35 -3.17 3.69 0.65
N THR A 36 -3.20 2.41 1.01
CA THR A 36 -4.08 1.86 2.04
C THR A 36 -3.87 2.58 3.37
N LEU A 37 -2.62 2.82 3.78
CA LEU A 37 -2.33 3.53 5.03
C LEU A 37 -2.96 4.93 5.06
N VAL A 38 -2.80 5.71 3.99
CA VAL A 38 -3.37 7.08 3.93
C VAL A 38 -4.90 7.03 3.85
N HIS A 39 -5.46 6.05 3.14
CA HIS A 39 -6.89 5.80 3.07
C HIS A 39 -7.47 5.48 4.46
N GLU A 40 -6.87 4.55 5.22
CA GLU A 40 -7.31 4.19 6.56
C GLU A 40 -7.15 5.34 7.57
N LEU A 41 -6.11 6.16 7.43
CA LEU A 41 -5.97 7.39 8.22
C LEU A 41 -7.10 8.40 7.93
N ALA A 42 -7.59 8.47 6.69
CA ALA A 42 -8.73 9.31 6.36
C ALA A 42 -9.99 8.84 7.09
N HIS A 43 -10.24 7.53 7.20
CA HIS A 43 -11.33 6.97 8.01
C HIS A 43 -11.23 7.42 9.47
N ILE A 44 -10.04 7.34 10.08
CA ILE A 44 -9.83 7.81 11.46
C ILE A 44 -10.16 9.31 11.59
N TRP A 45 -9.73 10.15 10.64
CA TRP A 45 -9.96 11.60 10.69
C TRP A 45 -11.44 12.00 10.60
N ILE A 46 -12.25 11.23 9.88
CA ILE A 46 -13.70 11.50 9.79
C ILE A 46 -14.51 10.73 10.83
N ALA A 47 -13.83 10.03 11.76
CA ALA A 47 -14.44 9.21 12.80
C ALA A 47 -15.37 8.11 12.27
N GLU A 48 -15.06 7.55 11.09
CA GLU A 48 -15.80 6.46 10.45
C GLU A 48 -14.92 5.23 10.31
N SER A 49 -15.33 4.09 10.85
CA SER A 49 -14.61 2.81 10.67
C SER A 49 -14.84 2.27 9.27
N GLY A 50 -13.82 1.68 8.67
CA GLY A 50 -13.87 1.14 7.31
C GLY A 50 -13.07 -0.16 7.14
N ILE A 51 -13.40 -0.92 6.09
CA ILE A 51 -12.69 -2.12 5.65
C ILE A 51 -12.38 -1.96 4.17
N SER A 52 -11.08 -1.93 3.82
CA SER A 52 -10.63 -1.78 2.44
C SER A 52 -10.26 -3.13 1.84
N ASN A 53 -11.07 -3.58 0.88
CA ASN A 53 -10.87 -4.83 0.15
C ASN A 53 -10.39 -4.61 -1.28
N GLU A 54 -10.78 -3.51 -1.92
CA GLU A 54 -10.41 -3.18 -3.30
C GLU A 54 -10.04 -1.71 -3.43
N ILE A 55 -8.76 -1.45 -3.70
CA ILE A 55 -8.27 -0.11 -4.07
C ILE A 55 -8.58 0.19 -5.54
N GLU A 56 -8.73 -0.83 -6.38
CA GLU A 56 -9.06 -0.66 -7.80
C GLU A 56 -10.55 -0.40 -8.02
N GLN A 57 -10.98 0.82 -7.71
CA GLN A 57 -12.32 1.25 -8.11
C GLN A 57 -12.39 1.38 -9.62
N ASN A 58 -13.43 0.76 -10.20
CA ASN A 58 -13.74 0.98 -11.61
C ASN A 58 -14.15 2.45 -11.78
N VAL A 59 -13.35 3.21 -12.52
CA VAL A 59 -13.47 4.68 -12.65
C VAL A 59 -14.86 5.13 -13.11
N LYS A 60 -15.61 4.23 -13.78
CA LYS A 60 -16.98 4.49 -14.25
C LYS A 60 -18.09 4.11 -13.27
N ASP A 61 -17.80 3.29 -12.26
CA ASP A 61 -18.81 2.71 -11.37
C ASP A 61 -18.83 3.40 -10.01
N LYS A 62 -18.49 4.69 -9.96
CA LYS A 62 -18.43 5.48 -8.69
C LYS A 62 -19.73 5.42 -7.89
N ASP A 63 -20.86 5.30 -8.55
CA ASP A 63 -22.17 5.23 -7.91
C ASP A 63 -22.42 3.93 -7.10
N LYS A 64 -21.56 2.92 -7.29
CA LYS A 64 -21.64 1.64 -6.56
C LYS A 64 -20.89 1.65 -5.23
N TYR A 65 -20.04 2.65 -5.00
CA TYR A 65 -19.22 2.73 -3.80
C TYR A 65 -19.84 3.64 -2.75
N HIS A 66 -19.62 3.28 -1.49
CA HIS A 66 -20.07 4.11 -0.37
C HIS A 66 -19.40 5.49 -0.43
N PRO A 67 -20.12 6.60 -0.19
CA PRO A 67 -19.54 7.94 -0.26
C PRO A 67 -18.30 8.16 0.62
N VAL A 68 -18.23 7.52 1.78
CA VAL A 68 -17.08 7.55 2.69
C VAL A 68 -15.85 6.93 2.02
N GLU A 69 -15.99 5.78 1.36
CA GLU A 69 -14.90 5.13 0.64
C GLU A 69 -14.36 5.99 -0.51
N LEU A 70 -15.28 6.61 -1.28
CA LEU A 70 -14.89 7.55 -2.33
C LEU A 70 -14.11 8.74 -1.78
N PHE A 71 -14.55 9.28 -0.66
CA PHE A 71 -13.88 10.39 0.03
C PHE A 71 -12.49 9.98 0.52
N CYS A 72 -12.35 8.84 1.21
CA CYS A 72 -11.07 8.35 1.70
C CYS A 72 -10.09 8.07 0.56
N ASN A 73 -10.55 7.50 -0.56
CA ASN A 73 -9.76 7.33 -1.76
C ASN A 73 -9.32 8.66 -2.38
N GLU A 74 -10.19 9.67 -2.39
CA GLU A 74 -9.84 10.99 -2.89
C GLU A 74 -8.81 11.68 -1.99
N VAL A 75 -8.95 11.57 -0.66
CA VAL A 75 -7.96 12.05 0.31
C VAL A 75 -6.61 11.39 0.07
N ALA A 76 -6.56 10.05 -0.03
CA ALA A 76 -5.33 9.33 -0.29
C ALA A 76 -4.69 9.74 -1.64
N ALA A 77 -5.50 9.85 -2.70
CA ALA A 77 -5.02 10.30 -4.00
C ALA A 77 -4.48 11.74 -3.98
N ASN A 78 -5.14 12.66 -3.26
CA ASN A 78 -4.66 14.04 -3.15
C ASN A 78 -3.39 14.16 -2.32
N ALA A 79 -3.28 13.39 -1.24
CA ALA A 79 -2.11 13.40 -0.37
C ALA A 79 -0.86 12.81 -1.06
N LEU A 80 -1.02 11.70 -1.77
CA LEU A 80 0.09 10.98 -2.40
C LEU A 80 0.44 11.50 -3.79
N ILE A 81 -0.55 12.04 -4.51
CA ILE A 81 -0.41 12.52 -5.89
C ILE A 81 -1.03 13.93 -5.98
N PRO A 82 -0.39 14.95 -5.39
CA PRO A 82 -0.86 16.33 -5.48
C PRO A 82 -1.02 16.76 -6.95
N LYS A 83 -2.07 17.54 -7.22
CA LYS A 83 -2.40 18.02 -8.57
C LYS A 83 -1.24 18.80 -9.19
N GLU A 84 -0.52 19.54 -8.38
CA GLU A 84 0.63 20.35 -8.80
C GLU A 84 1.75 19.48 -9.35
N ILE A 85 2.01 18.32 -8.73
CA ILE A 85 3.06 17.41 -9.18
C ILE A 85 2.69 16.78 -10.51
N ILE A 86 1.46 16.27 -10.64
CA ILE A 86 1.06 15.56 -11.87
C ILE A 86 0.87 16.51 -13.06
N ASN A 87 0.40 17.74 -12.84
CA ASN A 87 0.23 18.74 -13.88
C ASN A 87 1.58 19.27 -14.42
N ASN A 88 2.65 19.16 -13.65
CA ASN A 88 4.00 19.57 -14.07
C ASN A 88 4.74 18.46 -14.84
N LEU A 89 4.13 17.30 -15.02
CA LEU A 89 4.72 16.21 -15.81
C LEU A 89 4.58 16.51 -17.31
N ASP A 90 5.60 16.13 -18.06
CA ASP A 90 5.58 16.25 -19.51
C ASP A 90 4.45 15.39 -20.12
N ASN A 91 3.83 15.88 -21.20
CA ASN A 91 2.81 15.12 -21.96
C ASN A 91 3.32 13.76 -22.45
N VAL A 92 4.63 13.59 -22.61
CA VAL A 92 5.28 12.32 -22.97
C VAL A 92 5.05 11.23 -21.91
N THR A 93 4.89 11.62 -20.63
CA THR A 93 4.62 10.69 -19.52
C THR A 93 3.35 9.88 -19.76
N PHE A 94 2.32 10.47 -20.37
CA PHE A 94 1.02 9.84 -20.62
C PHE A 94 0.91 9.11 -21.96
N GLN A 95 2.01 9.00 -22.71
CA GLN A 95 2.03 8.30 -24.02
C GLN A 95 2.55 6.86 -23.90
N ASN A 96 3.17 6.51 -22.79
CA ASN A 96 3.93 5.27 -22.67
C ASN A 96 3.84 4.72 -21.24
N SER A 97 3.46 3.46 -21.11
CA SER A 97 3.36 2.75 -19.83
C SER A 97 4.68 2.72 -19.02
N LYS A 98 5.83 2.70 -19.69
CA LYS A 98 7.15 2.74 -19.03
C LYS A 98 7.44 4.06 -18.33
N GLU A 99 7.07 5.18 -18.95
CA GLU A 99 7.24 6.49 -18.32
C GLU A 99 6.24 6.68 -17.17
N ILE A 100 5.02 6.14 -17.29
CA ILE A 100 4.05 6.06 -16.19
C ILE A 100 4.62 5.25 -15.04
N PHE A 101 5.17 4.07 -15.30
CA PHE A 101 5.78 3.22 -14.27
C PHE A 101 6.93 3.95 -13.56
N LYS A 102 7.80 4.62 -14.30
CA LYS A 102 8.92 5.39 -13.76
C LYS A 102 8.45 6.55 -12.89
N SER A 103 7.46 7.32 -13.35
CA SER A 103 6.88 8.44 -12.62
C SER A 103 6.16 7.98 -11.35
N ALA A 104 5.34 6.93 -11.44
CA ALA A 104 4.66 6.32 -10.31
C ALA A 104 5.66 5.80 -9.27
N LYS A 105 6.71 5.11 -9.71
CA LYS A 105 7.78 4.61 -8.83
C LYS A 105 8.51 5.74 -8.10
N ASN A 106 8.78 6.86 -8.77
CA ASN A 106 9.43 8.02 -8.14
C ASN A 106 8.54 8.66 -7.06
N LEU A 107 7.23 8.59 -7.22
CA LEU A 107 6.24 9.05 -6.24
C LEU A 107 5.93 8.00 -5.15
N GLY A 108 6.44 6.77 -5.28
CA GLY A 108 6.18 5.69 -4.35
C GLY A 108 4.76 5.12 -4.42
N ILE A 109 4.08 5.26 -5.56
CA ILE A 109 2.71 4.81 -5.81
C ILE A 109 2.65 3.75 -6.91
N SER A 110 1.50 3.08 -7.04
CA SER A 110 1.26 2.15 -8.15
C SER A 110 0.97 2.89 -9.47
N SER A 111 1.31 2.26 -10.61
CA SER A 111 0.96 2.77 -11.93
C SER A 111 -0.56 2.93 -12.09
N PHE A 112 -1.35 2.06 -11.45
CA PHE A 112 -2.81 2.13 -11.47
C PHE A 112 -3.33 3.36 -10.74
N ALA A 113 -2.86 3.64 -9.52
CA ALA A 113 -3.23 4.84 -8.77
C ALA A 113 -2.85 6.12 -9.56
N PHE A 114 -1.69 6.11 -10.21
CA PHE A 114 -1.25 7.20 -11.07
C PHE A 114 -2.19 7.42 -12.27
N LEU A 115 -2.59 6.35 -12.98
CA LEU A 115 -3.50 6.40 -14.12
C LEU A 115 -4.91 6.85 -13.72
N VAL A 116 -5.44 6.35 -12.61
CA VAL A 116 -6.74 6.79 -12.06
C VAL A 116 -6.70 8.28 -11.74
N ARG A 117 -5.62 8.74 -11.12
CA ARG A 117 -5.45 10.17 -10.81
C ARG A 117 -5.37 11.03 -12.06
N ALA A 118 -4.59 10.62 -13.06
CA ALA A 118 -4.47 11.33 -14.33
C ALA A 118 -5.82 11.43 -15.06
N TYR A 119 -6.62 10.36 -15.04
CA TYR A 119 -7.97 10.36 -15.59
C TYR A 119 -8.91 11.28 -14.82
N ASN A 120 -8.93 11.22 -13.48
CA ASN A 120 -9.78 12.08 -12.64
C ASN A 120 -9.44 13.58 -12.78
N LEU A 121 -8.19 13.91 -13.10
CA LEU A 121 -7.75 15.28 -13.42
C LEU A 121 -7.97 15.69 -14.89
N ASN A 122 -8.60 14.81 -15.71
CA ASN A 122 -8.84 15.03 -17.15
C ASN A 122 -7.57 15.24 -17.98
N LEU A 123 -6.42 14.71 -17.55
CA LEU A 123 -5.16 14.75 -18.29
C LEU A 123 -5.12 13.69 -19.41
N ILE A 124 -5.86 12.60 -19.24
CA ILE A 124 -6.05 11.54 -20.22
C ILE A 124 -7.53 11.24 -20.40
N ASN A 125 -7.94 10.85 -21.59
CA ASN A 125 -9.30 10.39 -21.85
C ASN A 125 -9.48 8.91 -21.47
N PHE A 126 -10.72 8.43 -21.45
CA PHE A 126 -11.03 7.06 -21.04
C PHE A 126 -10.39 5.99 -21.95
N ALA A 127 -10.32 6.22 -23.26
CA ALA A 127 -9.71 5.27 -24.20
C ALA A 127 -8.19 5.12 -23.92
N THR A 128 -7.52 6.24 -23.70
CA THR A 128 -6.09 6.26 -23.30
C THR A 128 -5.88 5.59 -21.95
N TYR A 129 -6.75 5.88 -20.97
CA TYR A 129 -6.71 5.21 -19.66
C TYR A 129 -6.81 3.69 -19.81
N GLN A 130 -7.78 3.19 -20.58
CA GLN A 130 -7.96 1.74 -20.77
C GLN A 130 -6.76 1.08 -21.46
N SER A 131 -6.19 1.74 -22.49
CA SER A 131 -5.01 1.23 -23.18
C SER A 131 -3.82 1.14 -22.25
N LEU A 132 -3.51 2.25 -21.57
CA LEU A 132 -2.37 2.31 -20.64
C LEU A 132 -2.54 1.39 -19.42
N LYS A 133 -3.78 1.19 -18.96
CA LYS A 133 -4.09 0.22 -17.90
C LYS A 133 -3.71 -1.20 -18.32
N LYS A 134 -4.12 -1.64 -19.51
CA LYS A 134 -3.76 -2.97 -20.04
C LYS A 134 -2.24 -3.16 -20.17
N ASP A 135 -1.56 -2.13 -20.66
CA ASP A 135 -0.11 -2.18 -20.78
C ASP A 135 0.57 -2.25 -19.40
N ALA A 136 0.06 -1.50 -18.42
CA ALA A 136 0.55 -1.53 -17.05
C ALA A 136 0.28 -2.88 -16.36
N GLU A 137 -0.88 -3.50 -16.57
CA GLU A 137 -1.21 -4.85 -16.09
C GLU A 137 -0.23 -5.89 -16.66
N TYR A 138 0.05 -5.82 -17.95
CA TYR A 138 1.01 -6.71 -18.60
C TYR A 138 2.42 -6.54 -18.03
N GLU A 139 2.91 -5.30 -17.91
CA GLU A 139 4.23 -5.01 -17.36
C GLU A 139 4.34 -5.42 -15.89
N PHE A 140 3.29 -5.24 -15.11
CA PHE A 140 3.25 -5.69 -13.71
C PHE A 140 3.30 -7.22 -13.62
N GLY A 141 2.57 -7.93 -14.48
CA GLY A 141 2.65 -9.40 -14.58
C GLY A 141 4.06 -9.91 -14.90
N GLU A 142 4.76 -9.26 -15.83
CA GLU A 142 6.16 -9.57 -16.15
C GLU A 142 7.12 -9.25 -14.99
N PHE A 143 6.87 -8.16 -14.28
CA PHE A 143 7.63 -7.81 -13.07
C PHE A 143 7.46 -8.88 -11.98
N LEU A 144 6.22 -9.34 -11.71
CA LEU A 144 5.94 -10.40 -10.74
C LEU A 144 6.68 -11.70 -11.06
N LYS A 145 6.71 -12.12 -12.33
CA LYS A 145 7.45 -13.31 -12.79
C LYS A 145 8.94 -13.18 -12.48
N ARG A 146 9.54 -12.03 -12.82
CA ARG A 146 10.97 -11.76 -12.55
C ARG A 146 11.29 -11.75 -11.06
N GLU A 147 10.42 -11.19 -10.22
CA GLU A 147 10.62 -11.18 -8.77
C GLU A 147 10.46 -12.60 -8.17
N ALA A 148 9.51 -13.40 -8.67
CA ALA A 148 9.37 -14.79 -8.27
C ALA A 148 10.64 -15.62 -8.60
N GLU A 149 11.20 -15.44 -9.82
CA GLU A 149 12.46 -16.09 -10.22
C GLU A 149 13.65 -15.66 -9.35
N LYS A 150 13.74 -14.36 -9.02
CA LYS A 150 14.79 -13.86 -8.12
C LYS A 150 14.67 -14.46 -6.72
N LYS A 151 13.45 -14.49 -6.16
CA LYS A 151 13.18 -15.10 -4.84
C LYS A 151 13.50 -16.61 -4.85
N ALA A 152 13.18 -17.33 -5.92
CA ALA A 152 13.54 -18.74 -6.07
C ALA A 152 15.06 -18.96 -6.06
N LYS A 153 15.81 -18.16 -6.85
CA LYS A 153 17.27 -18.21 -6.89
C LYS A 153 17.94 -17.79 -5.56
N GLN A 154 17.34 -16.88 -4.82
CA GLN A 154 17.83 -16.49 -3.48
C GLN A 154 17.62 -17.63 -2.48
N LYS A 155 16.45 -18.27 -2.45
CA LYS A 155 16.17 -19.43 -1.60
C LYS A 155 17.14 -20.60 -1.83
N GLU A 156 17.55 -20.84 -3.06
CA GLU A 156 18.57 -21.84 -3.38
C GLU A 156 19.96 -21.48 -2.81
N LYS A 157 20.28 -20.18 -2.74
CA LYS A 157 21.56 -19.69 -2.17
C LYS A 157 21.56 -19.60 -0.64
N GLU A 158 20.41 -19.33 -0.03
CA GLU A 158 20.23 -19.14 1.42
C GLU A 158 20.13 -20.45 2.22
N ASN A 159 20.29 -21.61 1.60
CA ASN A 159 20.25 -22.93 2.27
C ASN A 159 21.42 -23.16 3.26
N LYS A 160 22.08 -22.10 3.75
CA LYS A 160 23.15 -22.14 4.74
C LYS A 160 22.90 -21.19 5.92
N GLY A 161 21.88 -21.48 6.73
CA GLY A 161 21.62 -20.81 7.99
C GLY A 161 20.34 -19.96 7.98
N GLY A 162 19.36 -20.33 8.79
CA GLY A 162 18.14 -19.53 8.98
C GLY A 162 18.44 -18.15 9.60
N PRO A 163 17.54 -17.19 9.45
CA PRO A 163 17.70 -15.87 10.05
C PRO A 163 17.85 -15.98 11.57
N ASN A 164 18.67 -15.10 12.16
CA ASN A 164 18.90 -15.07 13.61
C ASN A 164 17.57 -14.98 14.36
N TYR A 165 17.33 -15.91 15.28
CA TYR A 165 16.11 -16.01 16.09
C TYR A 165 15.74 -14.67 16.76
N PHE A 166 16.72 -13.97 17.34
CA PHE A 166 16.48 -12.68 17.99
C PHE A 166 16.05 -11.58 17.01
N LEU A 167 16.58 -11.59 15.79
CA LEU A 167 16.19 -10.65 14.75
C LEU A 167 14.75 -10.92 14.27
N LEU A 168 14.36 -12.19 14.19
CA LEU A 168 12.98 -12.56 13.89
C LEU A 168 12.00 -12.11 14.98
N GLN A 169 12.38 -12.25 16.25
CA GLN A 169 11.56 -11.80 17.39
C GLN A 169 11.44 -10.27 17.41
N LEU A 170 12.54 -9.54 17.14
CA LEU A 170 12.54 -8.08 17.08
C LEU A 170 11.63 -7.55 15.95
N ASN A 171 11.70 -8.18 14.78
CA ASN A 171 10.84 -7.83 13.64
C ASN A 171 9.37 -8.20 13.87
N ARG A 172 9.10 -9.27 14.64
CA ARG A 172 7.75 -9.73 14.96
C ARG A 172 7.05 -8.85 15.99
N ASN A 173 7.79 -8.37 16.98
CA ASN A 173 7.24 -7.65 18.14
C ASN A 173 7.38 -6.14 18.05
N SER A 174 7.96 -5.60 16.97
CA SER A 174 8.42 -4.23 16.79
C SER A 174 9.57 -3.82 17.74
N ARG A 175 10.40 -2.88 17.26
CA ARG A 175 11.52 -2.37 18.06
C ARG A 175 11.05 -1.58 19.29
N LEU A 176 10.01 -0.76 19.10
CA LEU A 176 9.46 0.06 20.18
C LEU A 176 8.89 -0.82 21.30
N PHE A 177 8.06 -1.81 20.95
CA PHE A 177 7.50 -2.75 21.93
C PHE A 177 8.62 -3.49 22.70
N THR A 178 9.60 -4.04 21.97
CA THR A 178 10.73 -4.76 22.58
C THR A 178 11.53 -3.84 23.51
N GLN A 179 11.77 -2.60 23.12
CA GLN A 179 12.49 -1.62 23.95
C GLN A 179 11.69 -1.28 25.20
N THR A 180 10.39 -1.03 25.07
CA THR A 180 9.52 -0.72 26.22
C THR A 180 9.51 -1.87 27.23
N VAL A 181 9.37 -3.12 26.76
CA VAL A 181 9.41 -4.30 27.64
C VAL A 181 10.75 -4.44 28.36
N LEU A 182 11.86 -4.25 27.64
CA LEU A 182 13.19 -4.31 28.22
C LEU A 182 13.45 -3.21 29.26
N ASP A 183 12.97 -2.00 28.98
CA ASP A 183 13.15 -0.87 29.90
C ASP A 183 12.28 -1.04 31.16
N THR A 184 11.04 -1.54 31.01
CA THR A 184 10.17 -1.87 32.15
C THR A 184 10.75 -3.01 32.99
N PHE A 185 11.31 -4.03 32.37
CA PHE A 185 12.00 -5.13 33.05
C PHE A 185 13.23 -4.62 33.82
N ARG A 186 14.09 -3.82 33.19
CA ARG A 186 15.27 -3.22 33.83
C ARG A 186 14.90 -2.26 34.97
N GLY A 187 13.76 -1.59 34.85
CA GLY A 187 13.20 -0.74 35.90
C GLY A 187 12.50 -1.48 37.03
N GLY A 188 12.46 -2.84 37.01
CA GLY A 188 11.80 -3.66 38.00
C GLY A 188 10.27 -3.64 37.95
N GLY A 189 9.68 -3.15 36.85
CA GLY A 189 8.23 -3.09 36.65
C GLY A 189 7.58 -4.41 36.23
N ILE A 190 8.37 -5.37 35.75
CA ILE A 190 7.94 -6.74 35.42
C ILE A 190 9.01 -7.73 35.83
N GLU A 191 8.58 -8.89 36.34
CA GLU A 191 9.46 -10.00 36.66
C GLU A 191 9.44 -11.06 35.53
N PRO A 192 10.57 -11.80 35.30
CA PRO A 192 10.56 -12.91 34.37
C PRO A 192 9.63 -14.00 34.93
N SER A 193 8.67 -14.45 34.10
CA SER A 193 7.94 -15.68 34.42
C SER A 193 8.87 -16.88 34.26
N LEU A 194 9.02 -17.66 35.32
CA LEU A 194 9.70 -18.96 35.31
C LEU A 194 8.97 -19.97 34.42
#